data_03800730f6c6e584caba91df17882586
#
_entry.id   03800730f6c6e584caba91df17882586
#
_cell.length_a   1.000
_cell.length_b   1.000
_cell.length_c   1.000
_cell.angle_alpha   90.00
_cell.angle_beta   90.00
_cell.angle_gamma   90.00
#
_symmetry.space_group_name_H-M   'P 1'
#
loop_
_entity.id
_entity.type
_entity.pdbx_description
1 polymer ?
#
loop_
_entity_poly.entity_id
_entity_poly.type
_entity_poly.pdbx_seq_one_letter_code
_entity_poly.pdbx_strand_id
1 'polypeptide(L)'
;YNIKNQQTALDRIELNSLFHILLPGPKMIWQFGERGYDISINAFGGRLAEKPPYWHYLDNTNRTDLFKIMAKLNHLKQTYNEFSSTNFEYSLAGATKWYSYNNVENHVLAAGNFGIVGNVANVTFPATGTWYEFFTNDSIDVNDPSQSLNLNPGEYRLYSTQKFEEPRVVTKISEVVTQNNNIKIYPNPANNEINISSDNSISEIQIYSLAGKLKFQSSSVFNNTFKVNLNEFTPGIYLVKVATKEKLFVEKFVVK
;
A
#
# COMPACT_ATOMS: atom_id res chain seq x y z
N TYR A 1 19.19 2.34 -22.08
CA TYR A 1 17.95 2.61 -21.32
C TYR A 1 16.74 2.53 -22.26
N ASN A 2 15.91 1.51 -22.11
CA ASN A 2 14.78 1.24 -22.99
C ASN A 2 13.44 1.51 -22.30
N ILE A 3 12.81 2.64 -22.62
CA ILE A 3 11.51 3.05 -22.05
C ILE A 3 10.33 2.17 -22.49
N LYS A 4 10.51 1.29 -23.50
CA LYS A 4 9.49 0.31 -23.91
C LYS A 4 9.57 -0.99 -23.09
N ASN A 5 10.63 -1.18 -22.31
CA ASN A 5 10.68 -2.26 -21.34
C ASN A 5 9.68 -1.99 -20.23
N GLN A 6 8.88 -2.99 -19.85
CA GLN A 6 7.82 -2.83 -18.85
C GLN A 6 8.36 -2.33 -17.50
N GLN A 7 9.43 -2.94 -16.99
CA GLN A 7 10.02 -2.52 -15.72
C GLN A 7 10.43 -1.04 -15.77
N THR A 8 11.22 -0.66 -16.77
CA THR A 8 11.66 0.72 -16.98
C THR A 8 10.49 1.70 -17.07
N ALA A 9 9.41 1.31 -17.75
CA ALA A 9 8.21 2.14 -17.87
C ALA A 9 7.51 2.31 -16.52
N LEU A 10 7.42 1.25 -15.71
CA LEU A 10 6.80 1.29 -14.38
C LEU A 10 7.66 2.09 -13.39
N ASP A 11 8.99 1.92 -13.38
CA ASP A 11 9.91 2.73 -12.56
C ASP A 11 9.75 4.23 -12.87
N ARG A 12 9.51 4.58 -14.13
CA ARG A 12 9.23 5.98 -14.51
C ARG A 12 7.86 6.47 -14.03
N ILE A 13 6.89 5.58 -13.90
CA ILE A 13 5.60 5.94 -13.26
C ILE A 13 5.80 6.15 -11.77
N GLU A 14 6.67 5.39 -11.09
CA GLU A 14 7.02 5.62 -9.69
C GLU A 14 7.65 7.00 -9.48
N LEU A 15 8.67 7.34 -10.29
CA LEU A 15 9.27 8.66 -10.31
C LEU A 15 8.21 9.77 -10.52
N ASN A 16 7.33 9.60 -11.51
CA ASN A 16 6.24 10.56 -11.76
C ASN A 16 5.29 10.66 -10.57
N SER A 17 4.99 9.52 -9.92
CA SER A 17 4.09 9.45 -8.76
C SER A 17 4.64 10.20 -7.55
N LEU A 18 5.96 10.17 -7.32
CA LEU A 18 6.63 10.95 -6.27
C LEU A 18 6.32 12.45 -6.44
N PHE A 19 6.45 12.97 -7.64
CA PHE A 19 6.18 14.39 -7.94
C PHE A 19 4.66 14.66 -8.03
N HIS A 20 3.88 13.74 -8.56
CA HIS A 20 2.43 13.94 -8.70
C HIS A 20 1.72 13.92 -7.34
N ILE A 21 1.99 12.92 -6.49
CA ILE A 21 1.25 12.71 -5.24
C ILE A 21 1.68 13.71 -4.17
N LEU A 22 2.99 13.90 -3.96
CA LEU A 22 3.48 14.67 -2.82
C LEU A 22 3.47 16.19 -3.03
N LEU A 23 3.48 16.71 -4.26
CA LEU A 23 3.30 18.13 -4.51
C LEU A 23 1.90 18.64 -4.08
N PRO A 24 1.71 19.94 -3.79
CA PRO A 24 0.42 20.49 -3.37
C PRO A 24 -0.68 20.39 -4.43
N GLY A 25 -1.93 20.52 -4.01
CA GLY A 25 -3.11 20.59 -4.85
C GLY A 25 -3.82 19.24 -5.03
N PRO A 26 -5.04 19.25 -5.60
CA PRO A 26 -5.84 18.06 -5.83
C PRO A 26 -5.20 17.14 -6.87
N LYS A 27 -5.38 15.84 -6.69
CA LYS A 27 -4.81 14.79 -7.55
C LYS A 27 -5.90 13.89 -8.10
N MET A 28 -5.71 13.44 -9.32
CA MET A 28 -6.54 12.40 -9.93
C MET A 28 -5.63 11.31 -10.49
N ILE A 29 -5.92 10.07 -10.11
CA ILE A 29 -5.32 8.87 -10.70
C ILE A 29 -6.42 8.19 -11.50
N TRP A 30 -6.15 7.93 -12.77
CA TRP A 30 -7.09 7.23 -13.64
C TRP A 30 -7.21 5.76 -13.22
N GLN A 31 -8.32 5.12 -13.59
CA GLN A 31 -8.62 3.70 -13.36
C GLN A 31 -7.39 2.81 -13.58
N PHE A 32 -6.99 2.04 -12.57
CA PHE A 32 -5.81 1.18 -12.56
C PHE A 32 -4.47 1.87 -12.88
N GLY A 33 -4.39 3.21 -12.83
CA GLY A 33 -3.13 3.94 -12.98
C GLY A 33 -2.10 3.54 -11.93
N GLU A 34 -2.55 3.19 -10.72
CA GLU A 34 -1.73 2.67 -9.63
C GLU A 34 -1.12 1.28 -9.92
N ARG A 35 -1.50 0.67 -11.03
CA ARG A 35 -0.99 -0.63 -11.52
C ARG A 35 -0.35 -0.51 -12.89
N GLY A 36 -0.09 0.73 -13.33
CA GLY A 36 0.49 1.00 -14.64
C GLY A 36 -0.40 0.54 -15.79
N TYR A 37 -1.69 0.97 -15.79
CA TYR A 37 -2.63 0.64 -16.86
C TYR A 37 -2.11 1.12 -18.21
N ASP A 38 -1.85 0.20 -19.13
CA ASP A 38 -1.17 0.44 -20.41
C ASP A 38 -2.09 0.31 -21.64
N ILE A 39 -3.40 0.19 -21.41
CA ILE A 39 -4.38 0.14 -22.50
C ILE A 39 -4.63 1.55 -23.04
N SER A 40 -4.55 1.69 -24.35
CA SER A 40 -4.83 2.96 -25.01
C SER A 40 -6.21 3.51 -24.65
N ILE A 41 -6.30 4.81 -24.41
CA ILE A 41 -7.57 5.50 -24.19
C ILE A 41 -8.51 5.36 -25.40
N ASN A 42 -7.97 5.08 -26.59
CA ASN A 42 -8.75 4.90 -27.82
C ASN A 42 -9.19 3.45 -28.05
N ALA A 43 -8.76 2.50 -27.20
CA ALA A 43 -9.18 1.10 -27.32
C ALA A 43 -10.69 0.94 -27.01
N PHE A 44 -11.25 -0.20 -27.43
CA PHE A 44 -12.63 -0.60 -27.15
C PHE A 44 -13.73 0.35 -27.65
N GLY A 45 -13.51 1.02 -28.76
CA GLY A 45 -14.51 1.92 -29.35
C GLY A 45 -14.30 3.41 -29.09
N GLY A 46 -13.15 3.80 -28.55
CA GLY A 46 -12.74 5.20 -28.43
C GLY A 46 -12.60 5.72 -27.00
N ARG A 47 -12.37 7.02 -26.89
CA ARG A 47 -12.02 7.68 -25.61
C ARG A 47 -13.11 7.57 -24.55
N LEU A 48 -14.38 7.53 -24.94
CA LEU A 48 -15.52 7.47 -24.04
C LEU A 48 -16.00 6.05 -23.76
N ALA A 49 -15.42 5.05 -24.45
CA ALA A 49 -15.80 3.67 -24.23
C ALA A 49 -15.30 3.16 -22.87
N GLU A 50 -16.08 2.27 -22.27
CA GLU A 50 -15.71 1.58 -21.05
C GLU A 50 -14.41 0.81 -21.23
N LYS A 51 -13.54 0.85 -20.23
CA LYS A 51 -12.26 0.14 -20.21
C LYS A 51 -12.35 -1.05 -19.25
N PRO A 52 -11.90 -2.23 -19.70
CA PRO A 52 -11.98 -3.43 -18.85
C PRO A 52 -11.11 -3.29 -17.59
N PRO A 53 -11.58 -3.78 -16.44
CA PRO A 53 -10.79 -3.85 -15.22
C PRO A 53 -9.79 -5.01 -15.31
N TYR A 54 -8.50 -4.72 -15.25
CA TYR A 54 -7.43 -5.73 -15.31
C TYR A 54 -6.90 -6.07 -13.91
N TRP A 55 -7.71 -6.79 -13.13
CA TRP A 55 -7.34 -7.23 -11.78
C TRP A 55 -6.09 -8.11 -11.74
N HIS A 56 -5.87 -8.92 -12.79
CA HIS A 56 -4.70 -9.78 -12.93
C HIS A 56 -3.37 -9.01 -13.04
N TYR A 57 -3.39 -7.69 -13.18
CA TYR A 57 -2.17 -6.87 -13.12
C TYR A 57 -1.43 -7.02 -11.80
N LEU A 58 -2.11 -7.36 -10.71
CA LEU A 58 -1.48 -7.65 -9.41
C LEU A 58 -0.72 -8.99 -9.38
N ASP A 59 -0.89 -9.84 -10.37
CA ASP A 59 -0.11 -11.08 -10.50
C ASP A 59 1.31 -10.81 -11.03
N ASN A 60 1.54 -9.61 -11.58
CA ASN A 60 2.84 -9.15 -12.06
C ASN A 60 3.58 -8.39 -10.95
N THR A 61 4.77 -8.87 -10.57
CA THR A 61 5.57 -8.30 -9.47
C THR A 61 5.88 -6.82 -9.68
N ASN A 62 6.30 -6.42 -10.88
CA ASN A 62 6.67 -5.04 -11.16
C ASN A 62 5.48 -4.07 -10.99
N ARG A 63 4.27 -4.50 -11.40
CA ARG A 63 3.04 -3.71 -11.19
C ARG A 63 2.61 -3.67 -9.73
N THR A 64 2.87 -4.75 -9.00
CA THR A 64 2.64 -4.81 -7.55
C THR A 64 3.61 -3.86 -6.83
N ASP A 65 4.84 -3.73 -7.28
CA ASP A 65 5.82 -2.81 -6.68
C ASP A 65 5.43 -1.35 -6.94
N LEU A 66 5.01 -0.98 -8.14
CA LEU A 66 4.42 0.33 -8.41
C LEU A 66 3.24 0.62 -7.47
N PHE A 67 2.32 -0.34 -7.31
CA PHE A 67 1.18 -0.19 -6.39
C PHE A 67 1.63 0.10 -4.95
N LYS A 68 2.65 -0.63 -4.46
CA LYS A 68 3.21 -0.40 -3.12
C LYS A 68 3.83 0.99 -2.99
N ILE A 69 4.61 1.44 -3.99
CA ILE A 69 5.21 2.78 -3.99
C ILE A 69 4.11 3.86 -3.93
N MET A 70 3.08 3.76 -4.76
CA MET A 70 1.98 4.73 -4.74
C MET A 70 1.21 4.70 -3.41
N ALA A 71 1.03 3.52 -2.80
CA ALA A 71 0.43 3.41 -1.47
C ALA A 71 1.29 4.09 -0.40
N LYS A 72 2.61 3.90 -0.42
CA LYS A 72 3.56 4.60 0.47
C LYS A 72 3.46 6.12 0.31
N LEU A 73 3.47 6.61 -0.91
CA LEU A 73 3.37 8.05 -1.20
C LEU A 73 2.03 8.66 -0.73
N ASN A 74 0.92 7.96 -0.96
CA ASN A 74 -0.39 8.38 -0.46
C ASN A 74 -0.43 8.40 1.09
N HIS A 75 0.16 7.40 1.73
CA HIS A 75 0.28 7.37 3.19
C HIS A 75 1.07 8.57 3.71
N LEU A 76 2.24 8.87 3.14
CA LEU A 76 3.02 10.05 3.49
C LEU A 76 2.18 11.33 3.36
N LYS A 77 1.49 11.50 2.23
CA LYS A 77 0.65 12.67 1.96
C LYS A 77 -0.49 12.86 2.97
N GLN A 78 -1.04 11.76 3.48
CA GLN A 78 -2.15 11.77 4.45
C GLN A 78 -1.70 11.91 5.89
N THR A 79 -0.52 11.37 6.21
CA THR A 79 -0.04 11.25 7.60
C THR A 79 0.79 12.44 8.03
N TYR A 80 1.60 13.00 7.11
CA TYR A 80 2.60 14.02 7.43
C TYR A 80 2.20 15.38 6.88
N ASN A 81 2.03 16.34 7.76
CA ASN A 81 1.59 17.72 7.43
C ASN A 81 2.58 18.47 6.54
N GLU A 82 3.85 18.06 6.52
CA GLU A 82 4.91 18.63 5.68
C GLU A 82 4.48 18.72 4.22
N PHE A 83 3.81 17.69 3.70
CA PHE A 83 3.34 17.63 2.31
C PHE A 83 2.11 18.50 2.02
N SER A 84 1.57 19.19 3.02
CA SER A 84 0.46 20.15 2.89
C SER A 84 0.94 21.59 3.05
N SER A 85 2.23 21.79 3.32
CA SER A 85 2.84 23.12 3.48
C SER A 85 2.78 23.91 2.19
N THR A 86 2.61 25.23 2.34
CA THR A 86 2.75 26.21 1.26
C THR A 86 4.18 26.77 1.16
N ASN A 87 5.03 26.47 2.13
CA ASN A 87 6.45 26.86 2.12
C ASN A 87 7.28 25.77 1.43
N PHE A 88 7.35 25.83 0.11
CA PHE A 88 8.11 24.88 -0.70
C PHE A 88 8.85 25.60 -1.83
N GLU A 89 10.00 25.06 -2.17
CA GLU A 89 10.84 25.48 -3.30
C GLU A 89 10.93 24.35 -4.32
N TYR A 90 11.19 24.67 -5.56
CA TYR A 90 11.30 23.67 -6.61
C TYR A 90 12.12 24.13 -7.81
N SER A 91 12.70 23.17 -8.51
CA SER A 91 13.23 23.33 -9.87
C SER A 91 12.70 22.20 -10.74
N LEU A 92 11.82 22.53 -11.67
CA LEU A 92 11.16 21.56 -12.56
C LEU A 92 11.65 21.69 -14.01
N ALA A 93 12.65 22.50 -14.27
CA ALA A 93 13.27 22.63 -15.59
C ALA A 93 14.29 21.52 -15.84
N GLY A 94 14.46 21.14 -17.12
CA GLY A 94 15.46 20.16 -17.53
C GLY A 94 15.13 18.70 -17.21
N ALA A 95 16.15 17.85 -17.32
CA ALA A 95 16.03 16.41 -17.10
C ALA A 95 15.94 16.04 -15.63
N THR A 96 16.72 16.70 -14.77
CA THR A 96 16.63 16.54 -13.32
C THR A 96 15.66 17.55 -12.74
N LYS A 97 14.84 17.10 -11.81
CA LYS A 97 13.85 17.93 -11.11
C LYS A 97 13.96 17.70 -9.61
N TRP A 98 13.67 18.72 -8.84
CA TRP A 98 13.58 18.59 -7.39
C TRP A 98 12.55 19.56 -6.81
N TYR A 99 12.06 19.25 -5.62
CA TYR A 99 11.32 20.15 -4.76
C TYR A 99 11.67 19.90 -3.30
N SER A 100 11.51 20.91 -2.47
CA SER A 100 11.72 20.80 -1.02
C SER A 100 10.62 21.50 -0.25
N TYR A 101 10.28 20.95 0.91
CA TYR A 101 9.44 21.59 1.91
C TYR A 101 10.29 22.04 3.08
N ASN A 102 10.17 23.31 3.41
CA ASN A 102 10.87 23.93 4.53
C ASN A 102 9.86 24.23 5.65
N ASN A 103 9.64 23.30 6.55
CA ASN A 103 8.73 23.43 7.68
C ASN A 103 9.50 23.71 8.97
N VAL A 104 8.79 24.11 10.03
CA VAL A 104 9.41 24.49 11.30
C VAL A 104 10.10 23.31 11.98
N GLU A 105 9.49 22.12 11.93
CA GLU A 105 9.97 20.94 12.66
C GLU A 105 10.72 19.97 11.73
N ASN A 106 10.21 19.75 10.53
CA ASN A 106 10.74 18.77 9.60
C ASN A 106 10.88 19.33 8.19
N HIS A 107 11.94 18.94 7.54
CA HIS A 107 12.22 19.31 6.17
C HIS A 107 12.18 18.09 5.26
N VAL A 108 11.77 18.30 4.02
CA VAL A 108 11.70 17.25 3.00
C VAL A 108 12.36 17.75 1.73
N LEU A 109 13.07 16.85 1.02
CA LEU A 109 13.61 17.09 -0.31
C LEU A 109 13.34 15.87 -1.18
N ALA A 110 12.74 16.07 -2.34
CA ALA A 110 12.59 15.06 -3.37
C ALA A 110 13.37 15.47 -4.62
N ALA A 111 14.07 14.52 -5.22
CA ALA A 111 14.80 14.72 -6.46
C ALA A 111 14.59 13.54 -7.41
N GLY A 112 14.65 13.77 -8.72
CA GLY A 112 14.51 12.71 -9.70
C GLY A 112 15.05 13.07 -11.08
N ASN A 113 15.50 12.05 -11.81
CA ASN A 113 16.00 12.17 -13.17
C ASN A 113 14.95 11.68 -14.19
N PHE A 114 14.29 12.61 -14.84
CA PHE A 114 13.31 12.36 -15.91
C PHE A 114 13.97 12.16 -17.28
N GLY A 115 15.29 12.28 -17.38
CA GLY A 115 16.05 12.01 -18.59
C GLY A 115 16.21 10.53 -18.90
N ILE A 116 16.93 10.25 -19.98
CA ILE A 116 17.25 8.89 -20.47
C ILE A 116 18.73 8.55 -20.32
N VAL A 117 19.49 9.45 -19.75
CA VAL A 117 20.91 9.30 -19.40
C VAL A 117 21.12 9.72 -17.94
N GLY A 118 22.22 9.29 -17.34
CA GLY A 118 22.60 9.75 -15.99
C GLY A 118 22.82 11.28 -15.98
N ASN A 119 22.33 11.94 -14.96
CA ASN A 119 22.45 13.39 -14.79
C ASN A 119 22.74 13.74 -13.33
N VAL A 120 23.31 14.93 -13.15
CA VAL A 120 23.52 15.54 -11.83
C VAL A 120 22.34 16.46 -11.51
N ALA A 121 21.67 16.21 -10.39
CA ALA A 121 20.69 17.12 -9.84
C ALA A 121 21.37 18.04 -8.81
N ASN A 122 21.52 19.32 -9.13
CA ASN A 122 21.95 20.32 -8.17
C ASN A 122 20.74 20.73 -7.34
N VAL A 123 20.75 20.37 -6.06
CA VAL A 123 19.64 20.56 -5.13
C VAL A 123 20.05 21.46 -3.97
N THR A 124 19.08 22.13 -3.35
CA THR A 124 19.29 22.89 -2.12
C THR A 124 18.49 22.23 -1.00
N PHE A 125 19.19 21.65 -0.04
CA PHE A 125 18.57 21.14 1.17
C PHE A 125 18.13 22.29 2.07
N PRO A 126 16.91 22.29 2.61
CA PRO A 126 16.42 23.35 3.50
C PRO A 126 17.24 23.56 4.79
N ALA A 127 17.94 22.53 5.25
CA ALA A 127 18.75 22.57 6.47
C ALA A 127 19.97 21.65 6.37
N THR A 128 21.00 21.94 7.19
CA THR A 128 22.11 21.02 7.46
C THR A 128 21.70 19.97 8.49
N GLY A 129 22.46 18.87 8.59
CA GLY A 129 22.24 17.78 9.54
C GLY A 129 22.02 16.43 8.87
N THR A 130 21.53 15.47 9.64
CA THR A 130 21.27 14.12 9.13
C THR A 130 19.93 14.06 8.41
N TRP A 131 19.94 13.51 7.20
CA TRP A 131 18.78 13.30 6.35
C TRP A 131 18.60 11.82 6.04
N TYR A 132 17.37 11.32 6.13
CA TYR A 132 16.99 9.93 5.90
C TYR A 132 16.38 9.78 4.51
N GLU A 133 16.89 8.83 3.72
CA GLU A 133 16.34 8.47 2.42
C GLU A 133 15.21 7.44 2.63
N PHE A 134 14.01 7.76 2.17
CA PHE A 134 12.80 7.02 2.49
C PHE A 134 12.74 5.62 1.86
N PHE A 135 13.21 5.45 0.62
CA PHE A 135 13.05 4.19 -0.11
C PHE A 135 14.17 3.18 0.19
N THR A 136 15.38 3.64 0.50
CA THR A 136 16.53 2.77 0.80
C THR A 136 16.76 2.59 2.30
N ASN A 137 16.15 3.45 3.13
CA ASN A 137 16.42 3.55 4.57
C ASN A 137 17.87 3.98 4.91
N ASP A 138 18.61 4.50 3.95
CA ASP A 138 19.93 5.08 4.17
C ASP A 138 19.83 6.46 4.83
N SER A 139 20.96 7.01 5.26
CA SER A 139 21.06 8.37 5.74
C SER A 139 22.29 9.06 5.16
N ILE A 140 22.20 10.37 5.02
CA ILE A 140 23.31 11.23 4.62
C ILE A 140 23.44 12.39 5.60
N ASP A 141 24.67 12.86 5.83
CA ASP A 141 24.92 14.06 6.60
C ASP A 141 25.16 15.23 5.64
N VAL A 142 24.26 16.19 5.67
CA VAL A 142 24.30 17.41 4.85
C VAL A 142 25.00 18.50 5.64
N ASN A 143 26.26 18.76 5.29
CA ASN A 143 27.07 19.83 5.92
C ASN A 143 26.96 21.14 5.14
N ASP A 144 26.68 21.10 3.85
CA ASP A 144 26.40 22.22 2.97
C ASP A 144 25.02 22.02 2.35
N PRO A 145 24.09 22.98 2.45
CA PRO A 145 22.78 22.91 1.81
C PRO A 145 22.86 22.68 0.30
N SER A 146 23.87 23.19 -0.38
CA SER A 146 24.04 23.00 -1.84
C SER A 146 24.69 21.64 -2.12
N GLN A 147 23.93 20.71 -2.64
CA GLN A 147 24.40 19.35 -2.95
C GLN A 147 24.21 18.99 -4.41
N SER A 148 25.08 18.12 -4.90
CA SER A 148 25.00 17.51 -6.23
C SER A 148 24.70 16.03 -6.13
N LEU A 149 23.50 15.61 -6.53
CA LEU A 149 23.07 14.21 -6.51
C LEU A 149 23.24 13.59 -7.88
N ASN A 150 24.05 12.53 -7.99
CA ASN A 150 24.15 11.74 -9.22
C ASN A 150 22.95 10.81 -9.30
N LEU A 151 22.14 10.94 -10.33
CA LEU A 151 20.93 10.16 -10.53
C LEU A 151 20.98 9.44 -11.89
N ASN A 152 20.82 8.14 -11.90
CA ASN A 152 20.62 7.34 -13.09
C ASN A 152 19.30 7.70 -13.80
N PRO A 153 19.09 7.31 -15.08
CA PRO A 153 17.82 7.56 -15.74
C PRO A 153 16.65 6.89 -15.00
N GLY A 154 15.62 7.66 -14.68
CA GLY A 154 14.46 7.19 -13.93
C GLY A 154 14.66 7.09 -12.41
N GLU A 155 15.86 7.33 -11.91
CA GLU A 155 16.15 7.30 -10.47
C GLU A 155 15.52 8.49 -9.76
N TYR A 156 15.03 8.24 -8.53
CA TYR A 156 14.43 9.24 -7.66
C TYR A 156 14.83 9.01 -6.20
N ARG A 157 14.78 10.07 -5.41
CA ARG A 157 15.11 10.08 -3.99
C ARG A 157 14.10 10.92 -3.22
N LEU A 158 13.81 10.53 -1.99
CA LEU A 158 13.00 11.29 -1.05
C LEU A 158 13.71 11.35 0.29
N TYR A 159 14.23 12.49 0.64
CA TYR A 159 14.93 12.75 1.89
C TYR A 159 14.05 13.52 2.86
N SER A 160 14.22 13.25 4.16
CA SER A 160 13.57 13.99 5.24
C SER A 160 14.47 14.04 6.47
N THR A 161 14.34 15.09 7.27
CA THR A 161 15.06 15.23 8.56
C THR A 161 14.44 14.37 9.64
N GLN A 162 13.20 13.92 9.46
CA GLN A 162 12.54 12.92 10.29
C GLN A 162 12.44 11.60 9.53
N LYS A 163 12.70 10.47 10.18
CA LYS A 163 12.46 9.17 9.58
C LYS A 163 10.96 8.90 9.48
N PHE A 164 10.44 8.82 8.26
CA PHE A 164 9.04 8.50 8.01
C PHE A 164 8.77 7.00 8.20
N GLU A 165 7.59 6.69 8.73
CA GLU A 165 7.13 5.32 8.87
C GLU A 165 6.54 4.80 7.55
N GLU A 166 6.88 3.56 7.22
CA GLU A 166 6.28 2.89 6.07
C GLU A 166 4.90 2.32 6.41
N PRO A 167 3.89 2.50 5.53
CA PRO A 167 2.60 1.85 5.72
C PRO A 167 2.74 0.34 5.53
N ARG A 168 1.96 -0.42 6.28
CA ARG A 168 1.77 -1.83 5.97
C ARG A 168 0.89 -1.98 4.73
N VAL A 169 1.50 -2.13 3.57
CA VAL A 169 0.77 -2.34 2.31
C VAL A 169 0.44 -3.82 2.14
N VAL A 170 -0.84 -4.16 2.21
CA VAL A 170 -1.34 -5.50 1.94
C VAL A 170 -1.75 -5.59 0.47
N THR A 171 -0.92 -6.17 -0.37
CA THR A 171 -1.16 -6.32 -1.82
C THR A 171 -1.87 -7.62 -2.19
N LYS A 172 -1.81 -8.60 -1.31
CA LYS A 172 -2.60 -9.84 -1.37
C LYS A 172 -3.26 -10.03 -0.01
N ILE A 173 -4.53 -10.38 0.00
CA ILE A 173 -5.04 -11.19 1.08
C ILE A 173 -4.19 -12.46 0.97
N SER A 174 -3.37 -12.74 1.98
CA SER A 174 -2.69 -14.04 2.05
C SER A 174 -3.76 -15.04 1.71
N GLU A 175 -3.58 -15.82 0.64
CA GLU A 175 -4.45 -16.96 0.42
C GLU A 175 -4.54 -17.62 1.78
N VAL A 176 -5.75 -17.73 2.30
CA VAL A 176 -6.00 -18.63 3.43
C VAL A 176 -5.61 -19.98 2.86
N VAL A 177 -4.36 -20.36 3.12
CA VAL A 177 -3.84 -21.63 2.66
C VAL A 177 -4.73 -22.64 3.37
N THR A 178 -5.71 -23.14 2.65
CA THR A 178 -6.49 -24.31 3.01
C THR A 178 -5.56 -25.53 2.90
N GLN A 179 -4.44 -25.46 3.61
CA GLN A 179 -3.63 -26.64 3.86
C GLN A 179 -4.11 -27.24 5.17
N ASN A 180 -4.78 -28.38 5.04
CA ASN A 180 -5.24 -29.28 6.09
C ASN A 180 -5.82 -28.55 7.31
N ASN A 181 -7.15 -28.42 7.27
CA ASN A 181 -7.95 -27.67 8.20
C ASN A 181 -7.74 -28.11 9.65
N ASN A 182 -6.95 -27.33 10.36
CA ASN A 182 -6.85 -27.47 11.81
C ASN A 182 -8.03 -26.80 12.53
N ILE A 183 -9.02 -26.26 11.78
CA ILE A 183 -10.27 -25.70 12.34
C ILE A 183 -11.44 -26.53 11.84
N LYS A 184 -12.28 -26.99 12.77
CA LYS A 184 -13.54 -27.68 12.48
C LYS A 184 -14.71 -26.91 13.08
N ILE A 185 -15.77 -26.73 12.30
CA ILE A 185 -17.00 -26.08 12.72
C ILE A 185 -18.13 -27.10 12.57
N TYR A 186 -18.74 -27.43 13.66
CA TYR A 186 -19.83 -28.41 13.67
C TYR A 186 -20.89 -28.13 14.77
N PRO A 187 -22.15 -28.50 14.48
CA PRO A 187 -22.68 -28.98 13.21
C PRO A 187 -22.68 -27.85 12.15
N ASN A 188 -22.57 -28.22 10.88
CA ASN A 188 -22.74 -27.32 9.76
C ASN A 188 -23.50 -28.05 8.64
N PRO A 189 -24.76 -27.69 8.35
CA PRO A 189 -25.55 -26.58 8.89
C PRO A 189 -25.91 -26.71 10.39
N ALA A 190 -26.03 -25.57 11.05
CA ALA A 190 -26.32 -25.42 12.48
C ALA A 190 -27.73 -24.89 12.74
N ASN A 191 -28.30 -25.21 13.91
CA ASN A 191 -29.57 -24.64 14.38
C ASN A 191 -29.30 -23.64 15.54
N ASN A 192 -29.02 -24.16 16.73
CA ASN A 192 -28.96 -23.35 17.95
C ASN A 192 -27.53 -23.00 18.39
N GLU A 193 -26.56 -23.78 17.98
CA GLU A 193 -25.16 -23.63 18.40
C GLU A 193 -24.18 -24.19 17.38
N ILE A 194 -22.94 -23.68 17.38
CA ILE A 194 -21.79 -24.29 16.73
C ILE A 194 -20.66 -24.51 17.74
N ASN A 195 -19.89 -25.56 17.49
CA ASN A 195 -18.62 -25.79 18.14
C ASN A 195 -17.51 -25.50 17.13
N ILE A 196 -16.56 -24.72 17.54
CA ILE A 196 -15.34 -24.39 16.79
C ILE A 196 -14.20 -25.10 17.49
N SER A 197 -13.49 -25.99 16.81
CA SER A 197 -12.33 -26.68 17.36
C SER A 197 -11.08 -26.43 16.51
N SER A 198 -9.94 -26.35 17.15
CA SER A 198 -8.62 -26.10 16.56
C SER A 198 -7.58 -27.01 17.20
N ASP A 199 -6.56 -27.40 16.44
CA ASP A 199 -5.38 -28.10 17.00
C ASP A 199 -4.54 -27.16 17.88
N ASN A 200 -4.62 -25.85 17.65
CA ASN A 200 -3.92 -24.83 18.42
C ASN A 200 -4.90 -23.99 19.28
N SER A 201 -4.39 -23.41 20.35
CA SER A 201 -5.17 -22.53 21.24
C SER A 201 -5.73 -21.34 20.48
N ILE A 202 -7.05 -21.16 20.54
CA ILE A 202 -7.78 -20.05 19.91
C ILE A 202 -7.59 -18.80 20.75
N SER A 203 -7.17 -17.72 20.13
CA SER A 203 -7.00 -16.42 20.80
C SER A 203 -8.19 -15.48 20.60
N GLU A 204 -8.82 -15.55 19.44
CA GLU A 204 -9.98 -14.71 19.11
C GLU A 204 -10.90 -15.41 18.10
N ILE A 205 -12.22 -15.16 18.25
CA ILE A 205 -13.25 -15.58 17.31
C ILE A 205 -14.10 -14.36 16.93
N GLN A 206 -14.35 -14.19 15.65
CA GLN A 206 -15.27 -13.18 15.12
C GLN A 206 -16.19 -13.84 14.09
N ILE A 207 -17.50 -13.52 14.13
CA ILE A 207 -18.47 -14.02 13.15
C ILE A 207 -19.11 -12.84 12.43
N TYR A 208 -19.14 -12.93 11.11
CA TYR A 208 -19.67 -11.90 10.21
C TYR A 208 -20.79 -12.45 9.35
N SER A 209 -21.78 -11.61 9.06
CA SER A 209 -22.72 -11.88 7.97
C SER A 209 -22.02 -11.73 6.61
N LEU A 210 -22.61 -12.21 5.52
CA LEU A 210 -22.08 -12.00 4.16
C LEU A 210 -21.94 -10.53 3.76
N ALA A 211 -22.72 -9.64 4.39
CA ALA A 211 -22.61 -8.19 4.21
C ALA A 211 -21.46 -7.55 5.02
N GLY A 212 -20.60 -8.35 5.65
CA GLY A 212 -19.46 -7.87 6.45
C GLY A 212 -19.84 -7.32 7.85
N LYS A 213 -21.11 -7.43 8.27
CA LYS A 213 -21.54 -6.98 9.61
C LYS A 213 -21.09 -7.97 10.67
N LEU A 214 -20.35 -7.49 11.67
CA LEU A 214 -19.96 -8.28 12.84
C LEU A 214 -21.22 -8.69 13.64
N LYS A 215 -21.34 -9.98 13.93
CA LYS A 215 -22.46 -10.59 14.68
C LYS A 215 -22.04 -11.12 16.04
N PHE A 216 -20.80 -11.58 16.15
CA PHE A 216 -20.27 -12.14 17.39
C PHE A 216 -18.77 -11.89 17.46
N GLN A 217 -18.25 -11.63 18.66
CA GLN A 217 -16.82 -11.58 18.93
C GLN A 217 -16.53 -12.11 20.33
N SER A 218 -15.47 -12.88 20.44
CA SER A 218 -14.89 -13.31 21.71
C SER A 218 -13.37 -13.24 21.61
N SER A 219 -12.72 -12.60 22.54
CA SER A 219 -11.26 -12.50 22.65
C SER A 219 -10.80 -13.24 23.91
N SER A 220 -9.53 -13.65 23.93
CA SER A 220 -8.90 -14.35 25.07
C SER A 220 -9.52 -15.71 25.38
N VAL A 221 -9.84 -16.49 24.34
CA VAL A 221 -10.47 -17.82 24.50
C VAL A 221 -9.52 -18.83 25.15
N PHE A 222 -8.24 -18.86 24.77
CA PHE A 222 -7.16 -19.71 25.28
C PHE A 222 -7.46 -21.21 25.38
N ASN A 223 -8.48 -21.70 24.67
CA ASN A 223 -8.86 -23.09 24.56
C ASN A 223 -8.82 -23.56 23.11
N ASN A 224 -8.72 -24.87 22.93
CA ASN A 224 -8.74 -25.48 21.60
C ASN A 224 -10.17 -25.67 21.06
N THR A 225 -11.18 -25.45 21.88
CA THR A 225 -12.60 -25.53 21.50
C THR A 225 -13.37 -24.37 22.06
N PHE A 226 -14.35 -23.89 21.28
CA PHE A 226 -15.24 -22.82 21.71
C PHE A 226 -16.66 -23.05 21.17
N LYS A 227 -17.66 -22.83 22.03
CA LYS A 227 -19.06 -22.97 21.66
C LYS A 227 -19.69 -21.59 21.47
N VAL A 228 -20.40 -21.40 20.36
CA VAL A 228 -21.15 -20.17 20.07
C VAL A 228 -22.63 -20.49 20.03
N ASN A 229 -23.43 -19.75 20.79
CA ASN A 229 -24.88 -19.79 20.73
C ASN A 229 -25.38 -18.97 19.52
N LEU A 230 -26.29 -19.51 18.76
CA LEU A 230 -26.82 -18.92 17.52
C LEU A 230 -28.25 -18.38 17.65
N ASN A 231 -28.83 -18.31 18.85
CA ASN A 231 -30.22 -17.89 19.04
C ASN A 231 -30.54 -16.48 18.49
N GLU A 232 -29.53 -15.61 18.37
CA GLU A 232 -29.66 -14.27 17.79
C GLU A 232 -29.30 -14.20 16.30
N PHE A 233 -29.00 -15.35 15.68
CA PHE A 233 -28.63 -15.42 14.28
C PHE A 233 -29.85 -15.77 13.43
N THR A 234 -30.07 -15.01 12.38
CA THR A 234 -31.08 -15.34 11.38
C THR A 234 -30.59 -16.47 10.45
N PRO A 235 -31.50 -17.30 9.91
CA PRO A 235 -31.09 -18.27 8.89
C PRO A 235 -30.28 -17.64 7.76
N GLY A 236 -29.17 -18.27 7.40
CA GLY A 236 -28.28 -17.74 6.37
C GLY A 236 -26.84 -18.24 6.45
N ILE A 237 -25.99 -17.68 5.60
CA ILE A 237 -24.56 -18.01 5.55
C ILE A 237 -23.78 -16.98 6.36
N TYR A 238 -22.83 -17.46 7.14
CA TYR A 238 -21.94 -16.66 7.96
C TYR A 238 -20.48 -17.04 7.73
N LEU A 239 -19.58 -16.08 7.94
CA LEU A 239 -18.14 -16.28 7.95
C LEU A 239 -17.64 -16.20 9.38
N VAL A 240 -16.92 -17.21 9.82
CA VAL A 240 -16.22 -17.19 11.11
C VAL A 240 -14.73 -17.04 10.89
N LYS A 241 -14.16 -16.06 11.57
CA LYS A 241 -12.74 -15.77 11.60
C LYS A 241 -12.19 -16.23 12.94
N VAL A 242 -11.21 -17.13 12.91
CA VAL A 242 -10.59 -17.72 14.10
C VAL A 242 -9.11 -17.37 14.08
N ALA A 243 -8.64 -16.66 15.12
CA ALA A 243 -7.23 -16.37 15.31
C ALA A 243 -6.62 -17.33 16.33
N THR A 244 -5.44 -17.82 16.03
CA THR A 244 -4.54 -18.50 16.96
C THR A 244 -3.29 -17.65 17.15
N LYS A 245 -2.33 -18.05 18.00
CA LYS A 245 -1.06 -17.33 18.14
C LYS A 245 -0.25 -17.26 16.85
N GLU A 246 -0.43 -18.22 15.96
CA GLU A 246 0.41 -18.39 14.75
C GLU A 246 -0.31 -18.02 13.46
N LYS A 247 -1.61 -18.25 13.37
CA LYS A 247 -2.38 -18.18 12.12
C LYS A 247 -3.77 -17.62 12.31
N LEU A 248 -4.31 -17.11 11.20
CA LEU A 248 -5.68 -16.67 11.06
C LEU A 248 -6.41 -17.60 10.08
N PHE A 249 -7.59 -18.07 10.49
CA PHE A 249 -8.44 -18.94 9.68
C PHE A 249 -9.78 -18.26 9.41
N VAL A 250 -10.34 -18.50 8.25
CA VAL A 250 -11.69 -18.07 7.89
C VAL A 250 -12.44 -19.24 7.29
N GLU A 251 -13.58 -19.57 7.90
CA GLU A 251 -14.43 -20.67 7.48
C GLU A 251 -15.89 -20.22 7.33
N LYS A 252 -16.65 -20.97 6.53
CA LYS A 252 -18.06 -20.70 6.25
C LYS A 252 -18.94 -21.70 6.99
N PHE A 253 -20.02 -21.23 7.61
CA PHE A 253 -21.07 -22.09 8.14
C PHE A 253 -22.46 -21.57 7.80
N VAL A 254 -23.45 -22.44 7.92
CA VAL A 254 -24.86 -22.17 7.58
C VAL A 254 -25.71 -22.30 8.83
N VAL A 255 -26.54 -21.30 9.11
CA VAL A 255 -27.59 -21.31 10.14
C VAL A 255 -28.92 -21.66 9.44
N LYS A 256 -29.68 -22.63 9.97
CA LYS A 256 -30.99 -23.02 9.48
C LYS A 256 -32.11 -22.25 10.17
#